data_4305d4c0a720a1cb8fe09643da66fe38
#
_entry.id   4305d4c0a720a1cb8fe09643da66fe38
#
_cell.length_a   1.000
_cell.length_b   1.000
_cell.length_c   1.000
_cell.angle_alpha   90.00
_cell.angle_beta   90.00
_cell.angle_gamma   90.00
#
_symmetry.space_group_name_H-M   'P 1'
#
loop_
_entity.id
_entity.type
_entity.pdbx_description
1 polymer ?
#
loop_
_entity_poly.entity_id
_entity_poly.type
_entity_poly.pdbx_seq_one_letter_code
_entity_poly.pdbx_strand_id
1 'polypeptide(L)'
;MVLRLRSFKAIDDPESCAKFVKGHGDILISIGVNKVTSSAPTWIDNPGTYVLVVEDPETKVVLGGARVDTSFGTSKLPISDATSYLDPKVDDFIAKEAINGTGEICGLWNSRKVAGLGFGSLFLTRAAVTISHKVGVNSLFALCA
;
A
#
# COMPACT_ATOMS: atom_id res chain seq x y z
N MET A 1 20.92 6.40 -12.69
CA MET A 1 19.53 6.86 -12.47
C MET A 1 19.39 7.18 -10.99
N VAL A 2 18.91 8.37 -10.68
CA VAL A 2 18.59 8.78 -9.31
C VAL A 2 17.10 8.54 -9.10
N LEU A 3 16.73 7.90 -8.00
CA LEU A 3 15.34 7.67 -7.62
C LEU A 3 15.07 8.31 -6.27
N ARG A 4 13.87 8.81 -6.09
CA ARG A 4 13.40 9.40 -4.84
C ARG A 4 12.28 8.57 -4.24
N LEU A 5 12.42 8.24 -2.95
CA LEU A 5 11.31 7.70 -2.15
C LEU A 5 10.58 8.86 -1.49
N ARG A 6 9.25 8.90 -1.62
CA ARG A 6 8.36 9.78 -0.85
C ARG A 6 7.33 8.97 -0.10
N SER A 7 6.95 9.44 1.08
CA SER A 7 5.80 8.94 1.83
C SER A 7 4.90 10.11 2.23
N PHE A 8 3.59 9.90 2.18
CA PHE A 8 2.59 10.91 2.48
C PHE A 8 1.26 10.26 2.87
N LYS A 9 0.38 11.01 3.54
CA LYS A 9 -1.02 10.59 3.70
C LYS A 9 -1.73 10.67 2.37
N ALA A 10 -2.56 9.70 2.05
CA ALA A 10 -3.30 9.67 0.78
C ALA A 10 -4.12 10.94 0.56
N ILE A 11 -4.81 11.43 1.60
CA ILE A 11 -5.65 12.63 1.55
C ILE A 11 -4.87 13.92 1.26
N ASP A 12 -3.55 13.95 1.52
CA ASP A 12 -2.73 15.15 1.36
C ASP A 12 -2.18 15.31 -0.07
N ASP A 13 -2.16 14.24 -0.87
CA ASP A 13 -1.60 14.27 -2.23
C ASP A 13 -2.39 13.33 -3.18
N PRO A 14 -3.62 13.70 -3.54
CA PRO A 14 -4.46 12.89 -4.42
C PRO A 14 -3.89 12.75 -5.84
N GLU A 15 -3.08 13.71 -6.31
CA GLU A 15 -2.42 13.62 -7.61
C GLU A 15 -1.41 12.47 -7.65
N SER A 16 -0.56 12.36 -6.63
CA SER A 16 0.39 11.23 -6.53
C SER A 16 -0.33 9.90 -6.31
N CYS A 17 -1.46 9.90 -5.59
CA CYS A 17 -2.32 8.72 -5.48
C CYS A 17 -2.85 8.26 -6.84
N ALA A 18 -3.30 9.17 -7.69
CA ALA A 18 -3.77 8.84 -9.04
C ALA A 18 -2.64 8.22 -9.91
N LYS A 19 -1.42 8.75 -9.81
CA LYS A 19 -0.25 8.18 -10.49
C LYS A 19 0.10 6.78 -9.96
N PHE A 20 -0.02 6.58 -8.65
CA PHE A 20 0.15 5.26 -8.02
C PHE A 20 -0.89 4.25 -8.55
N VAL A 21 -2.18 4.62 -8.55
CA VAL A 21 -3.27 3.75 -9.03
C VAL A 21 -3.05 3.37 -10.48
N LYS A 22 -2.69 4.33 -11.32
CA LYS A 22 -2.41 4.09 -12.74
C LYS A 22 -1.24 3.12 -12.91
N GLY A 23 -0.11 3.35 -12.26
CA GLY A 23 1.09 2.52 -12.38
C GLY A 23 0.84 1.10 -11.87
N HIS A 24 0.15 0.94 -10.75
CA HIS A 24 -0.23 -0.36 -10.21
C HIS A 24 -1.17 -1.11 -11.18
N GLY A 25 -2.20 -0.42 -11.68
CA GLY A 25 -3.13 -1.01 -12.65
C GLY A 25 -2.45 -1.47 -13.94
N ASP A 26 -1.55 -0.66 -14.50
CA ASP A 26 -0.78 -0.99 -15.70
C ASP A 26 0.05 -2.28 -15.50
N ILE A 27 0.67 -2.46 -14.33
CA ILE A 27 1.43 -3.68 -14.00
C ILE A 27 0.49 -4.88 -13.87
N LEU A 28 -0.62 -4.77 -13.15
CA LEU A 28 -1.59 -5.86 -12.99
C LEU A 28 -2.10 -6.34 -14.35
N ILE A 29 -2.49 -5.42 -15.22
CA ILE A 29 -2.92 -5.74 -16.59
C ILE A 29 -1.81 -6.46 -17.36
N SER A 30 -0.56 -6.00 -17.23
CA SER A 30 0.59 -6.56 -17.94
C SER A 30 0.92 -8.01 -17.57
N ILE A 31 0.47 -8.46 -16.41
CA ILE A 31 0.65 -9.84 -15.90
C ILE A 31 -0.64 -10.65 -15.91
N GLY A 32 -1.69 -10.13 -16.56
CA GLY A 32 -2.96 -10.83 -16.74
C GLY A 32 -3.90 -10.81 -15.53
N VAL A 33 -3.64 -9.97 -14.55
CA VAL A 33 -4.51 -9.82 -13.36
C VAL A 33 -5.51 -8.69 -13.61
N ASN A 34 -6.78 -9.05 -13.78
CA ASN A 34 -7.83 -8.09 -14.14
C ASN A 34 -8.61 -7.53 -12.94
N LYS A 35 -8.49 -8.14 -11.76
CA LYS A 35 -9.24 -7.72 -10.56
C LYS A 35 -8.48 -8.07 -9.28
N VAL A 36 -8.23 -7.07 -8.45
CA VAL A 36 -7.66 -7.20 -7.11
C VAL A 36 -8.48 -6.38 -6.14
N THR A 37 -8.85 -6.94 -5.01
CA THR A 37 -9.68 -6.28 -3.98
C THR A 37 -9.07 -4.96 -3.51
N SER A 38 -7.75 -4.90 -3.33
CA SER A 38 -7.04 -3.71 -2.86
C SER A 38 -6.74 -2.67 -3.95
N SER A 39 -7.13 -2.90 -5.20
CA SER A 39 -6.87 -1.97 -6.30
C SER A 39 -7.93 -0.88 -6.48
N ALA A 40 -9.09 -1.02 -5.82
CA ALA A 40 -10.13 0.00 -5.87
C ALA A 40 -9.62 1.32 -5.23
N PRO A 41 -9.82 2.50 -5.86
CA PRO A 41 -9.22 3.76 -5.42
C PRO A 41 -9.92 4.41 -4.23
N THR A 42 -10.85 3.74 -3.57
CA THR A 42 -11.62 4.25 -2.41
C THR A 42 -10.76 4.62 -1.20
N TRP A 43 -9.54 4.11 -1.13
CA TRP A 43 -8.59 4.41 -0.05
C TRP A 43 -7.99 5.82 -0.12
N ILE A 44 -8.12 6.53 -1.24
CA ILE A 44 -7.53 7.88 -1.44
C ILE A 44 -8.09 8.87 -0.43
N ASP A 45 -9.37 8.76 -0.10
CA ASP A 45 -10.05 9.65 0.85
C ASP A 45 -9.98 9.13 2.30
N ASN A 46 -9.25 8.05 2.55
CA ASN A 46 -9.11 7.48 3.89
C ASN A 46 -7.97 8.16 4.66
N PRO A 47 -8.25 8.87 5.77
CA PRO A 47 -7.23 9.57 6.56
C PRO A 47 -6.22 8.64 7.23
N GLY A 48 -6.51 7.34 7.32
CA GLY A 48 -5.62 6.31 7.86
C GLY A 48 -4.71 5.65 6.81
N THR A 49 -4.74 6.09 5.55
CA THR A 49 -3.93 5.51 4.49
C THR A 49 -2.67 6.33 4.24
N TYR A 50 -1.53 5.66 4.24
CA TYR A 50 -0.22 6.21 3.90
C TYR A 50 0.29 5.57 2.62
N VAL A 51 0.84 6.39 1.74
CA VAL A 51 1.34 5.98 0.43
C VAL A 51 2.83 6.19 0.36
N LEU A 52 3.53 5.21 -0.19
CA LEU A 52 4.94 5.30 -0.52
C LEU A 52 5.08 5.20 -2.03
N VAL A 53 5.85 6.09 -2.62
CA VAL A 53 6.16 6.08 -4.05
C VAL A 53 7.66 6.17 -4.28
N VAL A 54 8.14 5.40 -5.22
CA VAL A 54 9.47 5.58 -5.82
C VAL A 54 9.27 6.28 -7.14
N GLU A 55 9.87 7.43 -7.30
CA GLU A 55 9.71 8.27 -8.48
C GLU A 55 11.04 8.80 -9.02
N ASP A 56 11.04 9.10 -10.30
CA ASP A 56 12.07 9.89 -10.92
C ASP A 56 11.88 11.36 -10.49
N PRO A 57 12.87 12.00 -9.85
CA PRO A 57 12.73 13.36 -9.34
C PRO A 57 12.62 14.42 -10.44
N GLU A 58 13.08 14.15 -11.65
CA GLU A 58 13.05 15.08 -12.78
C GLU A 58 11.72 15.01 -13.51
N THR A 59 11.32 13.81 -13.92
CA THR A 59 10.09 13.59 -14.71
C THR A 59 8.83 13.45 -13.88
N LYS A 60 8.96 13.24 -12.56
CA LYS A 60 7.85 12.93 -11.63
C LYS A 60 7.05 11.67 -11.99
N VAL A 61 7.66 10.79 -12.77
CA VAL A 61 7.07 9.49 -13.09
C VAL A 61 7.21 8.56 -11.90
N VAL A 62 6.09 8.00 -11.44
CA VAL A 62 6.06 6.99 -10.37
C VAL A 62 6.45 5.64 -10.98
N LEU A 63 7.48 5.04 -10.42
CA LEU A 63 8.09 3.80 -10.90
C LEU A 63 7.84 2.60 -9.99
N GLY A 64 7.24 2.83 -8.85
CA GLY A 64 6.87 1.79 -7.90
C GLY A 64 6.23 2.39 -6.67
N GLY A 65 5.61 1.55 -5.87
CA GLY A 65 5.02 2.01 -4.65
C GLY A 65 4.47 0.91 -3.77
N ALA A 66 4.08 1.30 -2.58
CA ALA A 66 3.37 0.51 -1.61
C ALA A 66 2.37 1.41 -0.86
N ARG A 67 1.39 0.80 -0.23
CA ARG A 67 0.41 1.48 0.59
C ARG A 67 0.35 0.82 1.96
N VAL A 68 0.16 1.62 2.99
CA VAL A 68 -0.15 1.15 4.34
C VAL A 68 -1.52 1.69 4.72
N ASP A 69 -2.49 0.80 4.83
CA ASP A 69 -3.79 1.11 5.39
C ASP A 69 -3.75 0.82 6.89
N THR A 70 -4.15 1.79 7.72
CA THR A 70 -4.08 1.66 9.19
C THR A 70 -5.46 1.53 9.80
N SER A 71 -5.53 0.96 11.00
CA SER A 71 -6.74 0.90 11.82
C SER A 71 -7.23 2.27 12.33
N PHE A 72 -6.46 3.33 12.10
CA PHE A 72 -6.83 4.71 12.43
C PHE A 72 -7.69 5.38 11.36
N GLY A 73 -7.96 4.70 10.26
CA GLY A 73 -8.78 5.19 9.18
C GLY A 73 -10.28 4.98 9.41
N THR A 74 -11.05 5.28 8.38
CA THR A 74 -12.52 5.19 8.37
C THR A 74 -13.04 3.89 7.74
N SER A 75 -12.17 3.10 7.13
CA SER A 75 -12.51 1.86 6.44
C SER A 75 -11.87 0.66 7.10
N LYS A 76 -12.47 -0.52 6.93
CA LYS A 76 -11.83 -1.79 7.28
C LYS A 76 -10.52 -1.97 6.50
N LEU A 77 -9.61 -2.76 7.05
CA LEU A 77 -8.39 -3.16 6.32
C LEU A 77 -8.76 -4.06 5.13
N PRO A 78 -8.07 -3.95 3.98
CA PRO A 78 -8.35 -4.76 2.80
C PRO A 78 -8.33 -6.28 3.05
N ILE A 79 -7.49 -6.76 3.95
CA ILE A 79 -7.46 -8.18 4.35
C ILE A 79 -8.78 -8.65 4.95
N SER A 80 -9.50 -7.79 5.68
CA SER A 80 -10.84 -8.08 6.18
C SER A 80 -11.80 -8.38 5.03
N ASP A 81 -11.86 -7.51 4.02
CA ASP A 81 -12.73 -7.69 2.86
C ASP A 81 -12.32 -8.91 2.02
N ALA A 82 -11.03 -9.22 1.96
CA ALA A 82 -10.50 -10.33 1.17
C ALA A 82 -10.68 -11.70 1.82
N THR A 83 -10.76 -11.80 3.15
CA THR A 83 -10.64 -13.10 3.85
C THR A 83 -11.72 -13.37 4.90
N SER A 84 -12.47 -12.38 5.39
CA SER A 84 -13.47 -12.60 6.47
C SER A 84 -14.63 -13.51 6.06
N TYR A 85 -14.91 -13.64 4.76
CA TYR A 85 -15.90 -14.58 4.25
C TYR A 85 -15.44 -16.04 4.32
N LEU A 86 -14.12 -16.27 4.39
CA LEU A 86 -13.52 -17.61 4.58
C LEU A 86 -13.43 -17.96 6.06
N ASP A 87 -13.03 -17.00 6.89
CA ASP A 87 -12.96 -17.15 8.33
C ASP A 87 -13.32 -15.84 9.05
N PRO A 88 -14.52 -15.76 9.65
CA PRO A 88 -14.96 -14.56 10.37
C PRO A 88 -14.06 -14.17 11.55
N LYS A 89 -13.25 -15.08 12.09
CA LYS A 89 -12.30 -14.80 13.18
C LYS A 89 -11.20 -13.82 12.77
N VAL A 90 -11.00 -13.60 11.46
CA VAL A 90 -10.06 -12.61 10.96
C VAL A 90 -10.43 -11.21 11.46
N ASP A 91 -11.70 -10.84 11.40
CA ASP A 91 -12.17 -9.54 11.89
C ASP A 91 -11.95 -9.37 13.40
N ASP A 92 -12.18 -10.42 14.19
CA ASP A 92 -11.93 -10.40 15.64
C ASP A 92 -10.43 -10.24 15.94
N PHE A 93 -9.57 -10.91 15.17
CA PHE A 93 -8.13 -10.81 15.32
C PHE A 93 -7.63 -9.41 14.96
N ILE A 94 -8.10 -8.84 13.85
CA ILE A 94 -7.77 -7.46 13.44
C ILE A 94 -8.22 -6.45 14.50
N ALA A 95 -9.44 -6.62 15.04
CA ALA A 95 -9.98 -5.75 16.09
C ALA A 95 -9.12 -5.80 17.36
N LYS A 96 -8.64 -6.97 17.75
CA LYS A 96 -7.72 -7.14 18.87
C LYS A 96 -6.39 -6.40 18.65
N GLU A 97 -5.78 -6.59 17.49
CA GLU A 97 -4.53 -5.92 17.13
C GLU A 97 -4.69 -4.38 17.03
N ALA A 98 -5.87 -3.93 16.58
CA ALA A 98 -6.19 -2.51 16.44
C ALA A 98 -6.18 -1.74 17.76
N ILE A 99 -6.36 -2.41 18.90
CA ILE A 99 -6.27 -1.79 20.24
C ILE A 99 -4.91 -1.09 20.42
N ASN A 100 -3.84 -1.70 19.92
CA ASN A 100 -2.48 -1.16 19.98
C ASN A 100 -2.02 -0.52 18.67
N GLY A 101 -2.92 -0.35 17.70
CA GLY A 101 -2.62 0.13 16.37
C GLY A 101 -2.11 -0.97 15.45
N THR A 102 -2.86 -1.25 14.41
CA THR A 102 -2.49 -2.20 13.36
C THR A 102 -2.67 -1.62 11.98
N GLY A 103 -2.10 -2.26 10.98
CA GLY A 103 -2.24 -1.86 9.59
C GLY A 103 -1.96 -3.00 8.63
N GLU A 104 -2.13 -2.72 7.36
CA GLU A 104 -1.88 -3.67 6.28
C GLU A 104 -0.99 -3.02 5.22
N ILE A 105 0.05 -3.75 4.79
CA ILE A 105 0.83 -3.39 3.62
C ILE A 105 0.14 -4.01 2.40
N CYS A 106 -0.26 -3.17 1.47
CA CYS A 106 -0.93 -3.59 0.25
C CYS A 106 -0.52 -2.73 -0.95
N GLY A 107 -0.94 -3.16 -2.13
CA GLY A 107 -0.66 -2.46 -3.37
C GLY A 107 0.84 -2.33 -3.69
N LEU A 108 1.67 -3.30 -3.28
CA LEU A 108 3.10 -3.30 -3.61
C LEU A 108 3.30 -3.59 -5.09
N TRP A 109 3.99 -2.68 -5.78
CA TRP A 109 4.25 -2.83 -7.20
C TRP A 109 5.53 -2.14 -7.64
N ASN A 110 6.08 -2.57 -8.78
CA ASN A 110 7.20 -1.94 -9.46
C ASN A 110 7.00 -1.91 -10.96
N SER A 111 7.40 -0.81 -11.55
CA SER A 111 7.59 -0.72 -12.99
C SER A 111 8.68 -1.70 -13.47
N ARG A 112 8.52 -2.25 -14.66
CA ARG A 112 9.56 -3.06 -15.32
C ARG A 112 10.89 -2.32 -15.48
N LYS A 113 10.87 -0.98 -15.54
CA LYS A 113 12.08 -0.15 -15.63
C LYS A 113 13.00 -0.26 -14.43
N VAL A 114 12.45 -0.57 -13.25
CA VAL A 114 13.20 -0.72 -11.99
C VAL A 114 13.20 -2.16 -11.47
N ALA A 115 12.62 -3.08 -12.22
CA ALA A 115 12.63 -4.50 -11.87
C ALA A 115 14.08 -5.02 -11.80
N GLY A 116 14.38 -5.81 -10.77
CA GLY A 116 15.72 -6.36 -10.55
C GLY A 116 16.74 -5.41 -9.90
N LEU A 117 16.40 -4.13 -9.70
CA LEU A 117 17.29 -3.16 -9.04
C LEU A 117 17.18 -3.15 -7.50
N GLY A 118 16.41 -4.06 -6.91
CA GLY A 118 16.21 -4.15 -5.46
C GLY A 118 15.25 -3.13 -4.86
N PHE A 119 14.67 -2.25 -5.66
CA PHE A 119 13.73 -1.23 -5.17
C PHE A 119 12.34 -1.79 -4.82
N GLY A 120 12.01 -2.94 -5.37
CA GLY A 120 10.69 -3.50 -5.27
C GLY A 120 10.29 -3.98 -3.89
N SER A 121 10.34 -5.27 -3.72
CA SER A 121 9.83 -5.91 -2.51
C SER A 121 10.65 -5.54 -1.27
N LEU A 122 11.97 -5.45 -1.37
CA LEU A 122 12.79 -5.24 -0.18
C LEU A 122 12.76 -3.79 0.31
N PHE A 123 13.03 -2.84 -0.58
CA PHE A 123 13.17 -1.43 -0.17
C PHE A 123 11.83 -0.80 0.22
N LEU A 124 10.81 -0.98 -0.60
CA LEU A 124 9.45 -0.47 -0.32
C LEU A 124 8.83 -1.12 0.91
N THR A 125 9.03 -2.43 1.11
CA THR A 125 8.53 -3.12 2.30
C THR A 125 9.21 -2.60 3.57
N ARG A 126 10.52 -2.43 3.55
CA ARG A 126 11.24 -1.84 4.69
C ARG A 126 10.78 -0.41 4.99
N ALA A 127 10.59 0.39 3.96
CA ALA A 127 10.07 1.75 4.13
C ALA A 127 8.64 1.76 4.68
N ALA A 128 7.77 0.84 4.24
CA ALA A 128 6.43 0.69 4.75
C ALA A 128 6.43 0.30 6.25
N VAL A 129 7.27 -0.64 6.66
CA VAL A 129 7.43 -1.00 8.08
C VAL A 129 7.91 0.20 8.89
N THR A 130 8.89 0.95 8.38
CA THR A 130 9.43 2.14 9.07
C THR A 130 8.36 3.22 9.26
N ILE A 131 7.59 3.51 8.22
CA ILE A 131 6.51 4.49 8.29
C ILE A 131 5.43 4.04 9.27
N SER A 132 5.04 2.77 9.24
CA SER A 132 4.04 2.20 10.15
C SER A 132 4.41 2.41 11.60
N HIS A 133 5.65 2.13 11.96
CA HIS A 133 6.15 2.38 13.31
C HIS A 133 6.08 3.87 13.70
N LYS A 134 6.46 4.76 12.79
CA LYS A 134 6.43 6.21 13.02
C LYS A 134 5.02 6.76 13.24
N VAL A 135 4.01 6.16 12.63
CA VAL A 135 2.62 6.60 12.76
C VAL A 135 1.82 5.85 13.83
N GLY A 136 2.49 5.05 14.66
CA GLY A 136 1.88 4.41 15.82
C GLY A 136 1.27 3.04 15.55
N VAL A 137 1.63 2.40 14.44
CA VAL A 137 1.24 1.02 14.11
C VAL A 137 2.24 0.04 14.74
N ASN A 138 1.73 -0.88 15.55
CA ASN A 138 2.55 -1.86 16.27
C ASN A 138 2.53 -3.26 15.66
N SER A 139 1.55 -3.54 14.79
CA SER A 139 1.49 -4.79 14.03
C SER A 139 1.08 -4.53 12.58
N LEU A 140 1.53 -5.38 11.67
CA LEU A 140 1.22 -5.27 10.25
C LEU A 140 0.76 -6.61 9.69
N PHE A 141 -0.29 -6.54 8.90
CA PHE A 141 -0.74 -7.64 8.05
C PHE A 141 -0.19 -7.47 6.65
N ALA A 142 -0.01 -8.58 5.96
CA ALA A 142 0.23 -8.63 4.52
C ALA A 142 -0.40 -9.91 3.97
N LEU A 143 -1.20 -9.78 2.94
CA LEU A 143 -1.72 -10.93 2.21
C LEU A 143 -0.70 -11.34 1.16
N CYS A 144 -0.17 -12.56 1.28
CA CYS A 144 0.75 -13.14 0.31
C CYS A 144 0.01 -14.24 -0.48
N ALA A 145 0.10 -14.18 -1.80
CA ALA A 145 -0.43 -15.18 -2.72
C ALA A 145 0.68 -16.11 -3.20
#